data_151bde9ff8a36e7ca43ed9ca6ea42807
#
_entry.id   151bde9ff8a36e7ca43ed9ca6ea42807
#
_cell.length_a   1.000
_cell.length_b   1.000
_cell.length_c   1.000
_cell.angle_alpha   90.00
_cell.angle_beta   90.00
_cell.angle_gamma   90.00
#
_symmetry.space_group_name_H-M   'P 1'
#
loop_
_entity.id
_entity.type
_entity.pdbx_description
1 polymer ?
#
loop_
_entity_poly.entity_id
_entity_poly.type
_entity_poly.pdbx_seq_one_letter_code
_entity_poly.pdbx_strand_id
1 'polypeptide(L)'
;MFFHLILTTKCTLQCRYCFGEASEDFEESFSRFDVDYSLPKRIAYDVEMLDNFCSKDADCVLIFYGGEPLLCIDDIKRIMDGVHAKHFLIQTNGLLLNRLEPEYVNRLHTVLVSVDGDEALTDFYRGAGTFRRVIENLRLIRQNGFSGEVIARMTVMEQTDIYKQVKWLVENREFPFSSVHWQLNAGFWNDFERRDFKHWVEQSYNPGIRRLVRFWVDYMERFGVVLRLYPFLGIAHSMLKGETQSLLRCGGGWINYAIQTDGYIVPCPTMWGIKNYYLGHISNADPLNLRKVFVGEPCTKCEIYGLCGGRCLYANITKRWKEDAYKEICKTVQNLIDAVSKEIPKIKSLIKNGRIRLEDFEFMQYNGCEIIP
;
A
#
# COMPACT_ATOMS: atom_id res chain seq x y z
N MET A 1 -9.54 7.24 11.85
CA MET A 1 -8.09 7.05 11.65
C MET A 1 -7.82 5.65 11.14
N PHE A 2 -6.65 5.39 10.52
CA PHE A 2 -6.24 4.08 10.04
C PHE A 2 -4.99 3.61 10.79
N PHE A 3 -4.98 2.35 11.24
CA PHE A 3 -3.84 1.79 11.97
C PHE A 3 -3.44 0.44 11.39
N HIS A 4 -2.22 0.36 10.88
CA HIS A 4 -1.59 -0.92 10.57
C HIS A 4 -1.16 -1.59 11.87
N LEU A 5 -1.78 -2.72 12.21
CA LEU A 5 -1.36 -3.54 13.35
C LEU A 5 -0.27 -4.49 12.92
N ILE A 6 0.96 -4.24 13.35
CA ILE A 6 2.07 -5.16 13.10
C ILE A 6 1.96 -6.30 14.09
N LEU A 7 1.37 -7.43 13.67
CA LEU A 7 1.12 -8.58 14.55
C LEU A 7 2.39 -9.39 14.80
N THR A 8 3.26 -9.47 13.79
CA THR A 8 4.52 -10.20 13.86
C THR A 8 5.49 -9.72 12.78
N THR A 9 6.79 -9.84 13.01
CA THR A 9 7.83 -9.64 12.00
C THR A 9 8.14 -10.90 11.20
N LYS A 10 7.67 -12.09 11.68
CA LYS A 10 7.87 -13.36 10.97
C LYS A 10 7.01 -13.45 9.71
N CYS A 11 7.53 -14.11 8.68
CA CYS A 11 6.83 -14.36 7.43
C CYS A 11 6.99 -15.83 6.99
N THR A 12 6.04 -16.31 6.17
CA THR A 12 6.11 -17.64 5.52
C THR A 12 6.89 -17.62 4.21
N LEU A 13 7.27 -16.43 3.71
CA LEU A 13 8.00 -16.22 2.46
C LEU A 13 9.31 -15.46 2.70
N GLN A 14 10.21 -15.58 1.72
CA GLN A 14 11.45 -14.79 1.61
C GLN A 14 11.50 -14.15 0.21
N CYS A 15 10.61 -13.17 -0.01
CA CYS A 15 10.52 -12.50 -1.31
C CYS A 15 11.82 -11.77 -1.66
N ARG A 16 12.23 -11.82 -2.93
CA ARG A 16 13.52 -11.26 -3.40
C ARG A 16 13.68 -9.76 -3.15
N TYR A 17 12.59 -9.04 -3.00
CA TYR A 17 12.54 -7.59 -2.77
C TYR A 17 12.08 -7.23 -1.34
N CYS A 18 11.89 -8.22 -0.46
CA CYS A 18 11.38 -7.94 0.87
C CYS A 18 12.32 -7.00 1.61
N PHE A 19 11.79 -5.89 2.09
CA PHE A 19 12.59 -4.99 2.92
C PHE A 19 12.59 -5.40 4.41
N GLY A 20 11.82 -6.44 4.79
CA GLY A 20 11.80 -7.00 6.14
C GLY A 20 11.66 -5.91 7.21
N GLU A 21 12.56 -5.91 8.16
CA GLU A 21 12.80 -4.85 9.13
C GLU A 21 13.86 -3.90 8.52
N ALA A 22 13.43 -2.93 7.69
CA ALA A 22 14.33 -2.06 6.90
C ALA A 22 15.34 -1.28 7.75
N SER A 23 15.09 -1.15 9.06
CA SER A 23 16.02 -0.54 10.00
C SER A 23 17.22 -1.42 10.38
N GLU A 24 17.16 -2.74 10.15
CA GLU A 24 18.29 -3.64 10.43
C GLU A 24 19.54 -3.33 9.57
N ASP A 25 19.36 -2.66 8.43
CA ASP A 25 20.41 -2.31 7.50
C ASP A 25 20.86 -0.84 7.63
N PHE A 26 20.67 -0.22 8.78
CA PHE A 26 21.20 1.11 9.05
C PHE A 26 22.70 1.01 9.38
N GLU A 27 23.53 1.32 8.38
CA GLU A 27 24.96 1.50 8.53
C GLU A 27 25.28 2.71 9.47
N GLU A 28 26.50 2.86 9.92
CA GLU A 28 26.97 4.01 10.74
C GLU A 28 26.60 5.38 10.13
N SER A 29 26.46 5.46 8.79
CA SER A 29 26.00 6.66 8.09
C SER A 29 24.56 7.09 8.47
N PHE A 30 23.78 6.21 9.10
CA PHE A 30 22.44 6.46 9.62
C PHE A 30 22.41 6.62 11.15
N SER A 31 23.53 6.89 11.79
CA SER A 31 23.67 7.12 13.24
C SER A 31 22.75 8.22 13.82
N ARG A 32 22.11 9.01 12.95
CA ARG A 32 21.08 10.00 13.34
C ARG A 32 19.76 9.40 13.80
N PHE A 33 19.53 8.10 13.58
CA PHE A 33 18.33 7.40 14.02
C PHE A 33 18.66 6.49 15.21
N ASP A 34 17.88 6.64 16.28
CA ASP A 34 17.89 5.72 17.41
C ASP A 34 16.93 4.57 17.09
N VAL A 35 17.48 3.38 16.86
CA VAL A 35 16.70 2.19 16.44
C VAL A 35 16.56 1.21 17.60
N ASP A 36 15.35 0.78 17.88
CA ASP A 36 15.05 -0.27 18.84
C ASP A 36 15.10 -1.65 18.20
N TYR A 37 16.20 -2.36 18.41
CA TYR A 37 16.36 -3.74 17.96
C TYR A 37 15.79 -4.77 18.94
N SER A 38 15.26 -4.34 20.08
CA SER A 38 14.72 -5.23 21.12
C SER A 38 13.22 -5.49 21.03
N LEU A 39 12.57 -4.93 20.01
CA LEU A 39 11.12 -5.06 19.82
C LEU A 39 10.68 -6.54 19.78
N PRO A 40 9.56 -6.89 20.44
CA PRO A 40 9.00 -8.22 20.39
C PRO A 40 8.70 -8.64 18.96
N LYS A 41 8.97 -9.91 18.62
CA LYS A 41 8.67 -10.44 17.26
C LYS A 41 7.17 -10.75 17.04
N ARG A 42 6.34 -10.62 18.06
CA ARG A 42 4.89 -10.78 18.04
C ARG A 42 4.27 -9.79 19.03
N ILE A 43 3.01 -9.42 18.83
CA ILE A 43 2.31 -8.48 19.71
C ILE A 43 2.42 -8.92 21.18
N ALA A 44 2.73 -7.93 22.04
CA ALA A 44 2.96 -8.10 23.47
C ALA A 44 2.04 -7.21 24.33
N TYR A 45 0.99 -6.65 23.73
CA TYR A 45 -0.02 -5.85 24.43
C TYR A 45 -1.39 -6.54 24.44
N ASP A 46 -2.23 -6.16 25.41
CA ASP A 46 -3.56 -6.72 25.58
C ASP A 46 -4.57 -6.14 24.59
N VAL A 47 -5.55 -6.97 24.19
CA VAL A 47 -6.64 -6.57 23.29
C VAL A 47 -7.51 -5.47 23.93
N GLU A 48 -7.73 -5.51 25.25
CA GLU A 48 -8.45 -4.47 25.98
C GLU A 48 -7.75 -3.10 25.87
N MET A 49 -6.42 -3.08 25.95
CA MET A 49 -5.64 -1.85 25.77
C MET A 49 -5.83 -1.28 24.35
N LEU A 50 -5.85 -2.15 23.34
CA LEU A 50 -6.09 -1.75 21.95
C LEU A 50 -7.52 -1.23 21.77
N ASP A 51 -8.52 -1.88 22.40
CA ASP A 51 -9.91 -1.43 22.35
C ASP A 51 -10.08 -0.07 23.01
N ASN A 52 -9.52 0.14 24.21
CA ASN A 52 -9.52 1.41 24.90
C ASN A 52 -8.87 2.55 24.09
N PHE A 53 -7.93 2.22 23.21
CA PHE A 53 -7.35 3.18 22.28
C PHE A 53 -8.26 3.44 21.08
N CYS A 54 -8.73 2.39 20.39
CA CYS A 54 -9.53 2.49 19.17
C CYS A 54 -10.91 3.09 19.40
N SER A 55 -11.58 2.77 20.52
CA SER A 55 -12.93 3.24 20.87
C SER A 55 -13.05 4.77 21.02
N LYS A 56 -11.93 5.47 21.17
CA LYS A 56 -11.88 6.95 21.16
C LYS A 56 -12.13 7.55 19.76
N ASP A 57 -12.07 6.74 18.70
CA ASP A 57 -12.30 7.15 17.30
C ASP A 57 -13.37 6.25 16.66
N ALA A 58 -14.60 6.76 16.53
CA ALA A 58 -15.72 6.03 15.91
C ALA A 58 -15.46 5.57 14.47
N ASP A 59 -14.50 6.20 13.77
CA ASP A 59 -14.08 5.86 12.41
C ASP A 59 -12.77 5.06 12.36
N CYS A 60 -12.35 4.47 13.49
CA CYS A 60 -11.13 3.67 13.56
C CYS A 60 -11.18 2.49 12.58
N VAL A 61 -10.15 2.37 11.76
CA VAL A 61 -9.96 1.26 10.81
C VAL A 61 -8.67 0.53 11.15
N LEU A 62 -8.75 -0.78 11.33
CA LEU A 62 -7.61 -1.63 11.64
C LEU A 62 -7.18 -2.45 10.41
N ILE A 63 -5.89 -2.42 10.11
CA ILE A 63 -5.27 -3.16 9.01
C ILE A 63 -4.31 -4.18 9.59
N PHE A 64 -4.68 -5.46 9.58
CA PHE A 64 -3.78 -6.53 10.00
C PHE A 64 -2.57 -6.58 9.06
N TYR A 65 -1.38 -6.44 9.63
CA TYR A 65 -0.12 -6.26 8.93
C TYR A 65 1.04 -6.96 9.63
N GLY A 66 2.21 -6.96 9.01
CA GLY A 66 3.46 -7.47 9.58
C GLY A 66 4.30 -8.17 8.52
N GLY A 67 5.09 -9.18 8.91
CA GLY A 67 5.70 -10.10 7.96
C GLY A 67 4.60 -10.90 7.24
N GLU A 68 3.89 -11.76 7.98
CA GLU A 68 2.64 -12.38 7.54
C GLU A 68 1.64 -12.43 8.70
N PRO A 69 0.60 -11.61 8.70
CA PRO A 69 -0.34 -11.52 9.82
C PRO A 69 -1.10 -12.82 10.09
N LEU A 70 -1.35 -13.66 9.08
CA LEU A 70 -2.03 -14.93 9.25
C LEU A 70 -1.19 -16.02 9.99
N LEU A 71 0.04 -15.71 10.38
CA LEU A 71 0.75 -16.50 11.40
C LEU A 71 0.21 -16.27 12.80
N CYS A 72 -0.61 -15.22 12.99
CA CYS A 72 -1.20 -14.80 14.26
C CYS A 72 -2.74 -14.87 14.22
N ILE A 73 -3.32 -15.95 13.65
CA ILE A 73 -4.78 -16.10 13.47
C ILE A 73 -5.53 -15.95 14.79
N ASP A 74 -5.03 -16.51 15.87
CA ASP A 74 -5.69 -16.41 17.19
C ASP A 74 -5.71 -14.96 17.70
N ASP A 75 -4.66 -14.16 17.41
CA ASP A 75 -4.64 -12.74 17.75
C ASP A 75 -5.61 -11.95 16.87
N ILE A 76 -5.68 -12.27 15.56
CA ILE A 76 -6.66 -11.66 14.65
C ILE A 76 -8.08 -11.88 15.17
N LYS A 77 -8.44 -13.12 15.54
CA LYS A 77 -9.76 -13.44 16.07
C LYS A 77 -10.06 -12.68 17.36
N ARG A 78 -9.13 -12.72 18.34
CA ARG A 78 -9.29 -11.99 19.60
C ARG A 78 -9.48 -10.49 19.39
N ILE A 79 -8.71 -9.89 18.44
CA ILE A 79 -8.85 -8.47 18.12
C ILE A 79 -10.19 -8.20 17.43
N MET A 80 -10.60 -9.02 16.46
CA MET A 80 -11.89 -8.82 15.78
C MET A 80 -13.07 -8.98 16.73
N ASP A 81 -12.97 -9.83 17.76
CA ASP A 81 -14.04 -10.04 18.74
C ASP A 81 -14.04 -9.02 19.86
N GLY A 82 -12.87 -8.48 20.24
CA GLY A 82 -12.72 -7.62 21.40
C GLY A 82 -12.50 -6.14 21.13
N VAL A 83 -12.29 -5.72 19.85
CA VAL A 83 -11.97 -4.33 19.52
C VAL A 83 -13.06 -3.68 18.69
N HIS A 84 -13.53 -2.51 19.13
CA HIS A 84 -14.45 -1.67 18.37
C HIS A 84 -13.72 -0.93 17.25
N ALA A 85 -13.86 -1.44 16.03
CA ALA A 85 -13.34 -0.80 14.83
C ALA A 85 -14.43 -0.73 13.75
N LYS A 86 -14.44 0.35 12.97
CA LYS A 86 -15.40 0.54 11.88
C LYS A 86 -15.21 -0.52 10.78
N HIS A 87 -13.95 -0.81 10.46
CA HIS A 87 -13.59 -1.82 9.46
C HIS A 87 -12.31 -2.54 9.86
N PHE A 88 -12.25 -3.82 9.49
CA PHE A 88 -11.04 -4.62 9.51
C PHE A 88 -10.56 -4.89 8.09
N LEU A 89 -9.30 -4.64 7.83
CA LEU A 89 -8.61 -4.96 6.58
C LEU A 89 -7.45 -5.91 6.88
N ILE A 90 -6.98 -6.62 5.88
CA ILE A 90 -5.77 -7.44 6.00
C ILE A 90 -4.86 -7.27 4.79
N GLN A 91 -3.56 -7.09 5.03
CA GLN A 91 -2.54 -7.21 4.00
C GLN A 91 -1.75 -8.48 4.23
N THR A 92 -1.81 -9.41 3.28
CA THR A 92 -1.28 -10.76 3.41
C THR A 92 -0.64 -11.27 2.13
N ASN A 93 0.30 -12.21 2.25
CA ASN A 93 0.79 -12.96 1.10
C ASN A 93 -0.22 -14.01 0.59
N GLY A 94 -1.32 -14.22 1.29
CA GLY A 94 -2.44 -15.05 0.88
C GLY A 94 -2.28 -16.56 1.08
N LEU A 95 -1.11 -17.06 1.47
CA LEU A 95 -0.84 -18.50 1.57
C LEU A 95 -1.64 -19.21 2.68
N LEU A 96 -2.04 -18.46 3.70
CA LEU A 96 -2.75 -18.97 4.87
C LEU A 96 -4.19 -18.50 4.97
N LEU A 97 -4.75 -17.84 3.95
CA LEU A 97 -6.13 -17.34 3.97
C LEU A 97 -7.16 -18.44 4.23
N ASN A 98 -6.89 -19.66 3.77
CA ASN A 98 -7.75 -20.84 4.00
C ASN A 98 -7.78 -21.32 5.45
N ARG A 99 -6.92 -20.76 6.32
CA ARG A 99 -6.87 -21.13 7.76
C ARG A 99 -7.70 -20.20 8.64
N LEU A 100 -8.05 -19.03 8.14
CA LEU A 100 -8.98 -18.14 8.84
C LEU A 100 -10.41 -18.57 8.51
N GLU A 101 -11.20 -18.84 9.54
CA GLU A 101 -12.56 -19.34 9.40
C GLU A 101 -13.46 -18.34 8.63
N PRO A 102 -14.45 -18.85 7.87
CA PRO A 102 -15.32 -18.01 7.03
C PRO A 102 -15.99 -16.86 7.79
N GLU A 103 -16.38 -17.08 9.05
CA GLU A 103 -17.02 -16.05 9.88
C GLU A 103 -16.12 -14.81 10.07
N TYR A 104 -14.80 -14.99 10.24
CA TYR A 104 -13.84 -13.90 10.37
C TYR A 104 -13.46 -13.30 9.03
N VAL A 105 -13.25 -14.14 8.00
CA VAL A 105 -12.97 -13.66 6.65
C VAL A 105 -14.11 -12.74 6.16
N ASN A 106 -15.35 -13.12 6.40
CA ASN A 106 -16.53 -12.36 5.97
C ASN A 106 -16.73 -11.03 6.73
N ARG A 107 -16.07 -10.84 7.86
CA ARG A 107 -16.01 -9.55 8.60
C ARG A 107 -14.93 -8.61 8.06
N LEU A 108 -14.01 -9.08 7.22
CA LEU A 108 -13.03 -8.22 6.57
C LEU A 108 -13.72 -7.35 5.52
N HIS A 109 -13.43 -6.05 5.54
CA HIS A 109 -13.87 -5.13 4.49
C HIS A 109 -13.04 -5.31 3.21
N THR A 110 -11.71 -5.47 3.36
CA THR A 110 -10.77 -5.54 2.25
C THR A 110 -9.65 -6.54 2.54
N VAL A 111 -9.33 -7.35 1.53
CA VAL A 111 -8.14 -8.21 1.51
C VAL A 111 -7.16 -7.64 0.48
N LEU A 112 -6.02 -7.13 0.96
CA LEU A 112 -4.90 -6.72 0.12
C LEU A 112 -3.98 -7.94 -0.02
N VAL A 113 -4.04 -8.60 -1.17
CA VAL A 113 -3.26 -9.81 -1.40
C VAL A 113 -2.04 -9.54 -2.27
N SER A 114 -0.93 -10.08 -1.83
CA SER A 114 0.37 -9.90 -2.49
C SER A 114 0.48 -10.75 -3.76
N VAL A 115 0.25 -10.14 -4.93
CA VAL A 115 0.40 -10.74 -6.26
C VAL A 115 1.06 -9.73 -7.19
N ASP A 116 2.13 -10.13 -7.90
CA ASP A 116 2.95 -9.19 -8.69
C ASP A 116 2.59 -9.19 -10.19
N GLY A 117 1.64 -10.04 -10.60
CA GLY A 117 1.20 -10.21 -11.97
C GLY A 117 0.84 -11.66 -12.28
N ASP A 118 1.25 -12.16 -13.44
CA ASP A 118 1.07 -13.56 -13.83
C ASP A 118 1.85 -14.53 -12.91
N GLU A 119 1.58 -15.83 -13.04
CA GLU A 119 2.22 -16.88 -12.25
C GLU A 119 3.75 -16.79 -12.32
N ALA A 120 4.30 -16.59 -13.50
CA ALA A 120 5.74 -16.57 -13.70
C ALA A 120 6.43 -15.42 -12.94
N LEU A 121 5.85 -14.22 -12.97
CA LEU A 121 6.41 -13.07 -12.26
C LEU A 121 6.19 -13.16 -10.75
N THR A 122 5.00 -13.57 -10.32
CA THR A 122 4.69 -13.72 -8.89
C THR A 122 5.59 -14.77 -8.25
N ASP A 123 5.75 -15.92 -8.89
CA ASP A 123 6.61 -17.00 -8.37
C ASP A 123 8.10 -16.64 -8.45
N PHE A 124 8.52 -15.87 -9.46
CA PHE A 124 9.89 -15.37 -9.53
C PHE A 124 10.27 -14.53 -8.30
N TYR A 125 9.40 -13.66 -7.86
CA TYR A 125 9.69 -12.78 -6.72
C TYR A 125 9.39 -13.41 -5.37
N ARG A 126 8.32 -14.22 -5.27
CA ARG A 126 7.79 -14.69 -3.98
C ARG A 126 8.09 -16.14 -3.68
N GLY A 127 8.53 -16.91 -4.68
CA GLY A 127 8.81 -18.33 -4.56
C GLY A 127 7.83 -19.20 -5.35
N ALA A 128 8.34 -20.32 -5.87
CA ALA A 128 7.59 -21.24 -6.72
C ALA A 128 6.29 -21.73 -6.07
N GLY A 129 5.20 -21.76 -6.83
CA GLY A 129 3.88 -22.23 -6.41
C GLY A 129 3.10 -21.23 -5.55
N THR A 130 3.66 -20.05 -5.27
CA THR A 130 2.97 -19.00 -4.49
C THR A 130 1.71 -18.53 -5.21
N PHE A 131 1.80 -18.22 -6.50
CA PHE A 131 0.66 -17.73 -7.27
C PHE A 131 -0.53 -18.70 -7.20
N ARG A 132 -0.32 -19.97 -7.53
CA ARG A 132 -1.40 -20.99 -7.53
C ARG A 132 -2.08 -21.12 -6.18
N ARG A 133 -1.29 -21.19 -5.11
CA ARG A 133 -1.82 -21.28 -3.75
C ARG A 133 -2.66 -20.05 -3.37
N VAL A 134 -2.20 -18.86 -3.75
CA VAL A 134 -2.95 -17.63 -3.51
C VAL A 134 -4.29 -17.65 -4.24
N ILE A 135 -4.30 -18.00 -5.53
CA ILE A 135 -5.53 -18.06 -6.33
C ILE A 135 -6.51 -19.10 -5.79
N GLU A 136 -6.03 -20.28 -5.39
CA GLU A 136 -6.86 -21.31 -4.76
C GLU A 136 -7.52 -20.80 -3.47
N ASN A 137 -6.75 -20.14 -2.60
CA ASN A 137 -7.25 -19.58 -1.36
C ASN A 137 -8.25 -18.43 -1.59
N LEU A 138 -8.01 -17.57 -2.58
CA LEU A 138 -8.95 -16.50 -2.93
C LEU A 138 -10.27 -17.06 -3.48
N ARG A 139 -10.21 -18.10 -4.31
CA ARG A 139 -11.42 -18.80 -4.78
C ARG A 139 -12.19 -19.39 -3.60
N LEU A 140 -11.48 -20.03 -2.67
CA LEU A 140 -12.10 -20.64 -1.49
C LEU A 140 -12.83 -19.60 -0.63
N ILE A 141 -12.20 -18.46 -0.32
CA ILE A 141 -12.87 -17.43 0.50
C ILE A 141 -14.10 -16.85 -0.23
N ARG A 142 -14.06 -16.67 -1.56
CA ARG A 142 -15.22 -16.27 -2.35
C ARG A 142 -16.35 -17.29 -2.30
N GLN A 143 -16.03 -18.59 -2.43
CA GLN A 143 -17.01 -19.68 -2.30
C GLN A 143 -17.63 -19.71 -0.89
N ASN A 144 -16.88 -19.35 0.13
CA ASN A 144 -17.33 -19.27 1.52
C ASN A 144 -18.05 -17.94 1.87
N GLY A 145 -18.40 -17.13 0.86
CA GLY A 145 -19.26 -15.96 1.03
C GLY A 145 -18.55 -14.62 1.17
N PHE A 146 -17.21 -14.55 1.10
CA PHE A 146 -16.52 -13.26 1.16
C PHE A 146 -16.90 -12.35 -0.01
N SER A 147 -17.55 -11.24 0.29
CA SER A 147 -18.02 -10.24 -0.70
C SER A 147 -17.21 -8.94 -0.70
N GLY A 148 -16.27 -8.79 0.25
CA GLY A 148 -15.43 -7.60 0.36
C GLY A 148 -14.48 -7.38 -0.81
N GLU A 149 -13.77 -6.28 -0.82
CA GLU A 149 -12.81 -5.94 -1.87
C GLU A 149 -11.57 -6.85 -1.79
N VAL A 150 -11.11 -7.38 -2.94
CA VAL A 150 -9.82 -8.06 -3.08
C VAL A 150 -8.92 -7.21 -3.97
N ILE A 151 -7.86 -6.66 -3.39
CA ILE A 151 -6.89 -5.83 -4.09
C ILE A 151 -5.66 -6.65 -4.42
N ALA A 152 -5.34 -6.81 -5.71
CA ALA A 152 -4.02 -7.31 -6.11
C ALA A 152 -2.97 -6.25 -5.79
N ARG A 153 -2.09 -6.52 -4.80
CA ARG A 153 -1.04 -5.60 -4.37
C ARG A 153 0.31 -6.04 -4.89
N MET A 154 0.79 -5.33 -5.90
CA MET A 154 2.07 -5.60 -6.56
C MET A 154 3.21 -4.85 -5.89
N THR A 155 4.38 -5.48 -5.85
CA THR A 155 5.67 -4.81 -5.68
C THR A 155 6.42 -4.85 -6.99
N VAL A 156 6.83 -3.69 -7.50
CA VAL A 156 7.35 -3.53 -8.86
C VAL A 156 8.84 -3.24 -8.83
N MET A 157 9.59 -4.03 -9.57
CA MET A 157 11.03 -3.90 -9.80
C MET A 157 11.37 -4.10 -11.28
N GLU A 158 12.66 -4.11 -11.63
CA GLU A 158 13.19 -4.08 -12.98
C GLU A 158 12.78 -5.27 -13.88
N GLN A 159 12.37 -6.40 -13.30
CA GLN A 159 11.84 -7.53 -14.07
C GLN A 159 10.37 -7.38 -14.47
N THR A 160 9.71 -6.32 -13.97
CA THR A 160 8.28 -6.10 -14.19
C THR A 160 8.05 -5.24 -15.44
N ASP A 161 7.40 -5.81 -16.46
CA ASP A 161 6.68 -5.03 -17.47
C ASP A 161 5.33 -4.60 -16.88
N ILE A 162 5.24 -3.37 -16.41
CA ILE A 162 4.07 -2.87 -15.70
C ILE A 162 2.80 -2.92 -16.57
N TYR A 163 2.91 -2.63 -17.87
CA TYR A 163 1.76 -2.67 -18.77
C TYR A 163 1.23 -4.10 -18.93
N LYS A 164 2.14 -5.05 -19.20
CA LYS A 164 1.77 -6.46 -19.37
C LYS A 164 1.12 -7.00 -18.10
N GLN A 165 1.74 -6.77 -16.96
CA GLN A 165 1.32 -7.40 -15.70
C GLN A 165 0.03 -6.82 -15.14
N VAL A 166 -0.15 -5.49 -15.15
CA VAL A 166 -1.43 -4.89 -14.71
C VAL A 166 -2.57 -5.25 -15.66
N LYS A 167 -2.31 -5.22 -16.98
CA LYS A 167 -3.31 -5.65 -17.96
C LYS A 167 -3.71 -7.10 -17.76
N TRP A 168 -2.74 -7.99 -17.48
CA TRP A 168 -3.01 -9.38 -17.17
C TRP A 168 -3.87 -9.52 -15.91
N LEU A 169 -3.57 -8.81 -14.82
CA LEU A 169 -4.37 -8.85 -13.58
C LEU A 169 -5.83 -8.42 -13.80
N VAL A 170 -6.06 -7.47 -14.70
CA VAL A 170 -7.41 -6.99 -15.05
C VAL A 170 -8.17 -7.99 -15.93
N GLU A 171 -7.49 -8.62 -16.89
CA GLU A 171 -8.11 -9.45 -17.93
C GLU A 171 -8.05 -10.96 -17.63
N ASN A 172 -7.30 -11.39 -16.59
CA ASN A 172 -7.11 -12.80 -16.28
C ASN A 172 -8.45 -13.49 -15.95
N ARG A 173 -8.49 -14.80 -16.20
CA ARG A 173 -9.65 -15.65 -15.90
C ARG A 173 -9.47 -16.50 -14.65
N GLU A 174 -8.33 -16.39 -13.98
CA GLU A 174 -8.01 -17.19 -12.81
C GLU A 174 -8.77 -16.70 -11.58
N PHE A 175 -8.77 -15.38 -11.36
CA PHE A 175 -9.50 -14.74 -10.27
C PHE A 175 -9.83 -13.28 -10.63
N PRO A 176 -11.11 -12.84 -10.49
CA PRO A 176 -11.51 -11.45 -10.77
C PRO A 176 -11.11 -10.55 -9.58
N PHE A 177 -9.91 -9.97 -9.63
CA PHE A 177 -9.53 -8.97 -8.63
C PHE A 177 -10.45 -7.75 -8.71
N SER A 178 -10.87 -7.25 -7.55
CA SER A 178 -11.70 -6.04 -7.48
C SER A 178 -10.92 -4.80 -7.92
N SER A 179 -9.65 -4.76 -7.55
CA SER A 179 -8.77 -3.61 -7.78
C SER A 179 -7.32 -4.06 -7.94
N VAL A 180 -6.51 -3.22 -8.57
CA VAL A 180 -5.06 -3.42 -8.69
C VAL A 180 -4.33 -2.20 -8.13
N HIS A 181 -3.36 -2.45 -7.28
CA HIS A 181 -2.43 -1.47 -6.75
C HIS A 181 -0.99 -1.93 -6.99
N TRP A 182 -0.11 -1.00 -7.33
CA TRP A 182 1.33 -1.29 -7.43
C TRP A 182 2.16 -0.23 -6.72
N GLN A 183 3.31 -0.66 -6.24
CA GLN A 183 4.29 0.18 -5.57
C GLN A 183 5.68 -0.15 -6.09
N LEU A 184 6.45 0.88 -6.45
CA LEU A 184 7.87 0.70 -6.78
C LEU A 184 8.66 0.36 -5.51
N ASN A 185 9.45 -0.70 -5.56
CA ASN A 185 10.49 -0.94 -4.58
C ASN A 185 11.68 -0.01 -4.84
N ALA A 186 11.59 1.20 -4.30
CA ALA A 186 12.59 2.24 -4.54
C ALA A 186 12.72 3.15 -3.31
N GLY A 187 13.96 3.36 -2.84
CA GLY A 187 14.27 4.21 -1.71
C GLY A 187 14.08 3.57 -0.33
N PHE A 188 13.91 2.23 -0.26
CA PHE A 188 13.84 1.48 1.00
C PHE A 188 15.21 1.01 1.48
N TRP A 189 16.13 0.69 0.55
CA TRP A 189 17.49 0.25 0.79
C TRP A 189 18.51 1.20 0.19
N ASN A 190 19.78 1.11 0.59
CA ASN A 190 20.88 1.82 -0.05
C ASN A 190 21.44 0.99 -1.23
N ASP A 191 20.61 0.77 -2.26
CA ASP A 191 20.86 -0.18 -3.33
C ASP A 191 20.88 0.41 -4.76
N PHE A 192 20.70 1.72 -4.90
CA PHE A 192 20.55 2.37 -6.22
C PHE A 192 21.68 2.04 -7.18
N GLU A 193 22.95 2.13 -6.72
CA GLU A 193 24.14 1.91 -7.56
C GLU A 193 24.28 0.45 -8.05
N ARG A 194 23.56 -0.48 -7.43
CA ARG A 194 23.56 -1.90 -7.78
C ARG A 194 22.38 -2.28 -8.70
N ARG A 195 21.54 -1.30 -9.06
CA ARG A 195 20.29 -1.51 -9.81
C ARG A 195 20.35 -0.84 -11.18
N ASP A 196 19.75 -1.46 -12.17
CA ASP A 196 19.52 -0.84 -13.49
C ASP A 196 18.24 0.02 -13.52
N PHE A 197 17.96 0.68 -12.37
CA PHE A 197 16.70 1.38 -12.16
C PHE A 197 16.44 2.46 -13.19
N LYS A 198 17.43 3.32 -13.44
CA LYS A 198 17.28 4.45 -14.39
C LYS A 198 16.95 3.98 -15.79
N HIS A 199 17.72 3.03 -16.33
CA HIS A 199 17.50 2.50 -17.66
C HIS A 199 16.13 1.82 -17.77
N TRP A 200 15.76 0.98 -16.78
CA TRP A 200 14.46 0.34 -16.73
C TRP A 200 13.32 1.34 -16.67
N VAL A 201 13.41 2.41 -15.87
CA VAL A 201 12.40 3.47 -15.80
C VAL A 201 12.21 4.13 -17.16
N GLU A 202 13.29 4.44 -17.86
CA GLU A 202 13.24 5.12 -19.17
C GLU A 202 12.71 4.21 -20.28
N GLN A 203 13.14 2.95 -20.32
CA GLN A 203 12.86 2.04 -21.43
C GLN A 203 11.62 1.18 -21.25
N SER A 204 11.21 0.91 -20.02
CA SER A 204 10.11 -0.01 -19.70
C SER A 204 9.01 0.65 -18.88
N TYR A 205 9.31 1.10 -17.65
CA TYR A 205 8.29 1.51 -16.71
C TYR A 205 7.50 2.74 -17.18
N ASN A 206 8.17 3.84 -17.47
CA ASN A 206 7.50 5.08 -17.88
C ASN A 206 6.72 4.94 -19.22
N PRO A 207 7.26 4.31 -20.26
CA PRO A 207 6.48 3.96 -21.44
C PRO A 207 5.29 3.05 -21.13
N GLY A 208 5.47 2.06 -20.24
CA GLY A 208 4.44 1.15 -19.78
C GLY A 208 3.28 1.87 -19.10
N ILE A 209 3.58 2.81 -18.19
CA ILE A 209 2.57 3.65 -17.51
C ILE A 209 1.76 4.46 -18.53
N ARG A 210 2.41 5.11 -19.50
CA ARG A 210 1.71 5.87 -20.54
C ARG A 210 0.78 4.99 -21.40
N ARG A 211 1.20 3.76 -21.70
CA ARG A 211 0.36 2.78 -22.41
C ARG A 211 -0.81 2.32 -21.55
N LEU A 212 -0.57 2.12 -20.25
CA LEU A 212 -1.58 1.65 -19.31
C LEU A 212 -2.67 2.71 -19.05
N VAL A 213 -2.29 4.00 -18.96
CA VAL A 213 -3.26 5.10 -18.85
C VAL A 213 -4.16 5.15 -20.09
N ARG A 214 -3.60 5.03 -21.31
CA ARG A 214 -4.41 4.98 -22.53
C ARG A 214 -5.35 3.78 -22.54
N PHE A 215 -4.84 2.59 -22.20
CA PHE A 215 -5.67 1.39 -22.07
C PHE A 215 -6.82 1.60 -21.08
N TRP A 216 -6.57 2.24 -19.94
CA TRP A 216 -7.56 2.53 -18.92
C TRP A 216 -8.67 3.43 -19.42
N VAL A 217 -8.34 4.48 -20.15
CA VAL A 217 -9.32 5.42 -20.72
C VAL A 217 -10.09 4.81 -21.90
N ASP A 218 -9.40 4.06 -22.76
CA ASP A 218 -10.06 3.32 -23.86
C ASP A 218 -11.03 2.27 -23.31
N TYR A 219 -10.74 1.67 -22.16
CA TYR A 219 -11.65 0.75 -21.48
C TYR A 219 -12.92 1.46 -21.01
N MET A 220 -12.79 2.65 -20.42
CA MET A 220 -13.95 3.49 -20.06
C MET A 220 -14.82 3.82 -21.29
N GLU A 221 -14.19 4.22 -22.37
CA GLU A 221 -14.90 4.57 -23.62
C GLU A 221 -15.64 3.37 -24.20
N ARG A 222 -15.00 2.21 -24.26
CA ARG A 222 -15.58 1.00 -24.86
C ARG A 222 -16.66 0.34 -24.00
N PHE A 223 -16.43 0.26 -22.70
CA PHE A 223 -17.25 -0.57 -21.80
C PHE A 223 -18.07 0.24 -20.81
N GLY A 224 -17.83 1.54 -20.64
CA GLY A 224 -18.49 2.37 -19.63
C GLY A 224 -18.11 1.96 -18.20
N VAL A 225 -16.91 1.43 -17.99
CA VAL A 225 -16.42 0.93 -16.70
C VAL A 225 -15.09 1.58 -16.38
N VAL A 226 -14.97 2.14 -15.18
CA VAL A 226 -13.71 2.65 -14.63
C VAL A 226 -13.01 1.50 -13.91
N LEU A 227 -11.95 0.95 -14.51
CA LEU A 227 -11.13 -0.07 -13.87
C LEU A 227 -10.48 0.51 -12.61
N ARG A 228 -10.51 -0.25 -11.52
CA ARG A 228 -10.01 0.21 -10.21
C ARG A 228 -8.49 0.03 -10.11
N LEU A 229 -7.76 0.83 -10.88
CA LEU A 229 -6.30 0.95 -10.84
C LEU A 229 -5.96 2.07 -9.86
N TYR A 230 -5.65 1.74 -8.61
CA TYR A 230 -5.55 2.69 -7.50
C TYR A 230 -4.64 3.89 -7.77
N PRO A 231 -3.42 3.74 -8.34
CA PRO A 231 -2.58 4.89 -8.64
C PRO A 231 -3.21 5.87 -9.63
N PHE A 232 -4.03 5.40 -10.57
CA PHE A 232 -4.73 6.26 -11.53
C PHE A 232 -6.01 6.85 -10.92
N LEU A 233 -6.75 6.06 -10.15
CA LEU A 233 -7.96 6.53 -9.47
C LEU A 233 -7.68 7.75 -8.61
N GLY A 234 -6.68 7.68 -7.73
CA GLY A 234 -6.36 8.76 -6.79
C GLY A 234 -5.97 10.06 -7.49
N ILE A 235 -5.16 9.97 -8.55
CA ILE A 235 -4.73 11.16 -9.31
C ILE A 235 -5.90 11.73 -10.14
N ALA A 236 -6.63 10.89 -10.86
CA ALA A 236 -7.76 11.35 -11.68
C ALA A 236 -8.87 11.95 -10.81
N HIS A 237 -9.21 11.31 -9.67
CA HIS A 237 -10.20 11.82 -8.73
C HIS A 237 -9.85 13.25 -8.25
N SER A 238 -8.60 13.46 -7.80
CA SER A 238 -8.16 14.80 -7.37
C SER A 238 -8.23 15.82 -8.51
N MET A 239 -7.81 15.46 -9.73
CA MET A 239 -7.88 16.36 -10.88
C MET A 239 -9.32 16.68 -11.31
N LEU A 240 -10.23 15.71 -11.23
CA LEU A 240 -11.63 15.88 -11.57
C LEU A 240 -12.35 16.79 -10.56
N LYS A 241 -12.01 16.68 -9.28
CA LYS A 241 -12.53 17.54 -8.20
C LYS A 241 -11.81 18.88 -8.06
N GLY A 242 -10.72 19.11 -8.79
CA GLY A 242 -9.92 20.33 -8.69
C GLY A 242 -9.14 20.46 -7.38
N GLU A 243 -8.80 19.33 -6.74
CA GLU A 243 -8.00 19.32 -5.53
C GLU A 243 -6.54 19.62 -5.87
N THR A 244 -5.98 20.67 -5.25
CA THR A 244 -4.61 21.15 -5.51
C THR A 244 -3.70 21.08 -4.30
N GLN A 245 -4.21 20.59 -3.16
CA GLN A 245 -3.44 20.47 -1.92
C GLN A 245 -3.57 19.05 -1.37
N SER A 246 -2.75 18.16 -1.88
CA SER A 246 -2.66 16.78 -1.36
C SER A 246 -1.59 16.70 -0.30
N LEU A 247 -1.92 16.03 0.80
CA LEU A 247 -0.93 15.47 1.71
C LEU A 247 -0.51 14.08 1.19
N LEU A 248 0.39 13.43 1.92
CA LEU A 248 0.85 12.09 1.56
C LEU A 248 -0.34 11.15 1.32
N ARG A 249 -0.43 10.61 0.11
CA ARG A 249 -1.65 9.92 -0.37
C ARG A 249 -1.96 8.60 0.35
N CYS A 250 -0.94 7.90 0.85
CA CYS A 250 -1.16 6.75 1.72
C CYS A 250 -1.64 7.13 3.13
N GLY A 251 -1.66 8.41 3.47
CA GLY A 251 -2.06 8.91 4.78
C GLY A 251 -0.99 8.79 5.87
N GLY A 252 0.17 8.20 5.56
CA GLY A 252 1.23 7.96 6.54
C GLY A 252 1.65 9.21 7.30
N GLY A 253 1.67 9.13 8.63
CA GLY A 253 2.06 10.21 9.52
C GLY A 253 1.01 11.30 9.79
N TRP A 254 -0.20 11.22 9.20
CA TRP A 254 -1.22 12.24 9.49
C TRP A 254 -2.65 11.70 9.65
N ILE A 255 -2.99 10.56 9.05
CA ILE A 255 -4.29 9.89 9.19
C ILE A 255 -4.13 8.36 9.23
N ASN A 256 -2.99 7.85 8.75
CA ASN A 256 -2.65 6.45 8.73
C ASN A 256 -1.32 6.25 9.49
N TYR A 257 -1.31 5.34 10.44
CA TYR A 257 -0.19 5.07 11.35
C TYR A 257 0.06 3.56 11.43
N ALA A 258 1.10 3.16 12.14
CA ALA A 258 1.30 1.77 12.51
C ALA A 258 1.46 1.61 14.02
N ILE A 259 0.87 0.56 14.57
CA ILE A 259 1.08 0.13 15.95
C ILE A 259 2.06 -1.04 15.91
N GLN A 260 3.19 -0.88 16.57
CA GLN A 260 4.25 -1.88 16.66
C GLN A 260 3.85 -3.02 17.62
N THR A 261 4.62 -4.07 17.64
CA THR A 261 4.34 -5.25 18.47
C THR A 261 4.40 -4.99 19.98
N ASP A 262 5.04 -3.92 20.39
CA ASP A 262 5.10 -3.46 21.78
C ASP A 262 4.00 -2.44 22.15
N GLY A 263 3.21 -1.98 21.17
CA GLY A 263 2.14 -0.99 21.36
C GLY A 263 2.55 0.46 21.11
N TYR A 264 3.81 0.75 20.81
CA TYR A 264 4.21 2.09 20.35
C TYR A 264 3.71 2.38 18.94
N ILE A 265 3.32 3.64 18.71
CA ILE A 265 2.74 4.12 17.46
C ILE A 265 3.84 4.83 16.66
N VAL A 266 3.95 4.49 15.38
CA VAL A 266 4.87 5.11 14.42
C VAL A 266 4.12 5.63 13.19
N PRO A 267 4.67 6.60 12.43
CA PRO A 267 3.99 7.24 11.29
C PRO A 267 3.60 6.29 10.16
N CYS A 268 4.31 5.19 9.97
CA CYS A 268 3.98 4.15 8.98
C CYS A 268 4.73 2.84 9.28
N PRO A 269 4.32 1.69 8.71
CA PRO A 269 4.95 0.40 9.00
C PRO A 269 6.45 0.33 8.70
N THR A 270 6.92 1.06 7.68
CA THR A 270 8.34 1.10 7.31
C THR A 270 9.23 1.85 8.29
N MET A 271 8.64 2.56 9.26
CA MET A 271 9.36 3.26 10.33
C MET A 271 9.47 2.43 11.61
N TRP A 272 9.28 1.13 11.51
CA TRP A 272 9.47 0.16 12.59
C TRP A 272 10.76 0.37 13.36
N GLY A 273 10.66 0.43 14.68
CA GLY A 273 11.81 0.54 15.58
C GLY A 273 12.51 1.91 15.62
N ILE A 274 12.15 2.87 14.79
CA ILE A 274 12.81 4.19 14.77
C ILE A 274 12.24 5.06 15.90
N LYS A 275 12.91 5.06 17.09
CA LYS A 275 12.44 5.75 18.30
C LYS A 275 12.22 7.24 18.12
N ASN A 276 13.01 7.91 17.26
CA ASN A 276 12.84 9.33 16.95
C ASN A 276 11.43 9.67 16.46
N TYR A 277 10.70 8.67 15.95
CA TYR A 277 9.37 8.80 15.40
C TYR A 277 8.29 8.07 16.19
N TYR A 278 8.55 7.70 17.44
CA TYR A 278 7.53 7.22 18.34
C TYR A 278 6.55 8.37 18.67
N LEU A 279 5.27 8.14 18.43
CA LEU A 279 4.21 9.15 18.56
C LEU A 279 3.40 9.00 19.85
N GLY A 280 3.70 8.00 20.65
CA GLY A 280 3.04 7.61 21.87
C GLY A 280 2.81 6.11 21.93
N HIS A 281 2.23 5.63 23.02
CA HIS A 281 1.89 4.23 23.24
C HIS A 281 0.39 4.09 23.38
N ILE A 282 -0.21 3.00 22.89
CA ILE A 282 -1.68 2.78 22.90
C ILE A 282 -2.30 2.84 24.30
N SER A 283 -1.51 2.60 25.38
CA SER A 283 -1.99 2.68 26.77
C SER A 283 -2.42 4.09 27.20
N ASN A 284 -1.85 5.13 26.60
CA ASN A 284 -2.06 6.50 27.05
C ASN A 284 -2.29 7.50 25.90
N ALA A 285 -2.06 7.11 24.65
CA ALA A 285 -2.26 7.97 23.49
C ALA A 285 -3.76 8.18 23.19
N ASP A 286 -4.04 9.25 22.47
CA ASP A 286 -5.33 9.52 21.85
C ASP A 286 -5.18 9.43 20.33
N PRO A 287 -5.90 8.52 19.64
CA PRO A 287 -5.79 8.35 18.18
C PRO A 287 -6.12 9.62 17.39
N LEU A 288 -6.98 10.48 17.91
CA LEU A 288 -7.39 11.73 17.25
C LEU A 288 -6.39 12.87 17.44
N ASN A 289 -5.49 12.76 18.43
CA ASN A 289 -4.54 13.80 18.82
C ASN A 289 -3.06 13.38 18.66
N LEU A 290 -2.77 12.38 17.82
CA LEU A 290 -1.40 11.99 17.52
C LEU A 290 -0.62 13.11 16.84
N ARG A 291 0.66 13.27 17.22
CA ARG A 291 1.57 14.21 16.54
C ARG A 291 1.69 13.83 15.07
N LYS A 292 1.40 14.79 14.19
CA LYS A 292 1.52 14.60 12.75
C LYS A 292 2.96 14.71 12.30
N VAL A 293 3.33 13.88 11.33
CA VAL A 293 4.67 13.85 10.71
C VAL A 293 4.50 13.98 9.21
N PHE A 294 5.04 15.03 8.64
CA PHE A 294 4.92 15.34 7.22
C PHE A 294 6.25 15.17 6.49
N VAL A 295 6.21 15.02 5.18
CA VAL A 295 7.39 15.09 4.34
C VAL A 295 7.99 16.50 4.37
N GLY A 296 9.34 16.57 4.29
CA GLY A 296 10.08 17.81 4.18
C GLY A 296 10.62 18.05 2.78
N GLU A 297 11.62 18.92 2.69
CA GLU A 297 12.34 19.17 1.44
C GLU A 297 13.02 17.89 0.90
N PRO A 298 13.12 17.77 -0.42
CA PRO A 298 12.75 18.73 -1.47
C PRO A 298 11.25 18.72 -1.85
N CYS A 299 10.44 17.79 -1.32
CA CYS A 299 9.06 17.59 -1.74
C CYS A 299 8.19 18.85 -1.56
N THR A 300 8.31 19.55 -0.45
CA THR A 300 7.52 20.75 -0.12
C THR A 300 7.77 21.93 -1.06
N LYS A 301 8.86 21.92 -1.83
CA LYS A 301 9.18 22.93 -2.85
C LYS A 301 8.92 22.43 -4.28
N CYS A 302 8.37 21.22 -4.44
CA CYS A 302 8.16 20.62 -5.75
C CYS A 302 6.84 21.11 -6.38
N GLU A 303 6.88 21.45 -7.66
CA GLU A 303 5.73 21.96 -8.42
C GLU A 303 4.53 20.99 -8.43
N ILE A 304 4.79 19.66 -8.43
CA ILE A 304 3.73 18.65 -8.41
C ILE A 304 3.32 18.23 -7.00
N TYR A 305 3.85 18.88 -5.95
CA TYR A 305 3.55 18.49 -4.55
C TYR A 305 2.05 18.46 -4.26
N GLY A 306 1.31 19.43 -4.79
CA GLY A 306 -0.14 19.52 -4.59
C GLY A 306 -0.94 18.31 -5.10
N LEU A 307 -0.39 17.52 -6.03
CA LEU A 307 -0.98 16.24 -6.49
C LEU A 307 -0.25 15.03 -5.94
N CYS A 308 1.08 15.09 -5.83
CA CYS A 308 1.92 14.00 -5.36
C CYS A 308 1.79 13.77 -3.84
N GLY A 309 1.75 14.83 -3.04
CA GLY A 309 1.75 14.76 -1.58
C GLY A 309 3.08 14.28 -0.97
N GLY A 310 4.12 14.06 -1.79
CA GLY A 310 5.47 13.67 -1.33
C GLY A 310 5.80 12.19 -1.41
N ARG A 311 5.09 11.39 -2.15
CA ARG A 311 5.22 9.96 -2.45
C ARG A 311 5.39 9.04 -1.23
N CYS A 312 6.48 9.14 -0.48
CA CYS A 312 6.80 8.24 0.64
C CYS A 312 7.49 8.99 1.79
N LEU A 313 6.88 8.92 2.96
CA LEU A 313 7.41 9.55 4.19
C LEU A 313 8.76 8.96 4.59
N TYR A 314 8.86 7.63 4.63
CA TYR A 314 10.10 6.93 4.96
C TYR A 314 11.25 7.34 4.04
N ALA A 315 11.05 7.29 2.73
CA ALA A 315 12.08 7.65 1.75
C ALA A 315 12.50 9.13 1.86
N ASN A 316 11.54 10.04 2.12
CA ASN A 316 11.83 11.46 2.31
C ASN A 316 12.65 11.72 3.60
N ILE A 317 12.32 11.02 4.69
CA ILE A 317 12.99 11.18 5.98
C ILE A 317 14.37 10.49 5.97
N THR A 318 14.42 9.23 5.54
CA THR A 318 15.65 8.42 5.66
C THR A 318 16.68 8.72 4.58
N LYS A 319 16.20 9.16 3.39
CA LYS A 319 17.06 9.49 2.23
C LYS A 319 18.04 8.34 1.90
N ARG A 320 17.54 7.08 1.94
CA ARG A 320 18.32 5.88 1.61
C ARG A 320 18.95 5.97 0.21
N TRP A 321 18.22 6.55 -0.73
CA TRP A 321 18.78 6.98 -2.00
C TRP A 321 19.19 8.44 -1.93
N LYS A 322 20.41 8.73 -2.37
CA LYS A 322 20.95 10.10 -2.46
C LYS A 322 20.10 10.95 -3.39
N GLU A 323 20.30 12.26 -3.35
CA GLU A 323 19.44 13.23 -4.02
C GLU A 323 19.21 12.94 -5.52
N ASP A 324 20.27 12.61 -6.27
CA ASP A 324 20.15 12.34 -7.69
C ASP A 324 19.35 11.05 -7.97
N ALA A 325 19.58 10.01 -7.19
CA ALA A 325 18.81 8.78 -7.25
C ALA A 325 17.34 8.99 -6.85
N TYR A 326 17.08 9.86 -5.87
CA TYR A 326 15.72 10.23 -5.48
C TYR A 326 14.98 10.97 -6.61
N LYS A 327 15.68 11.80 -7.39
CA LYS A 327 15.13 12.46 -8.58
C LYS A 327 14.64 11.45 -9.63
N GLU A 328 15.32 10.31 -9.79
CA GLU A 328 14.86 9.27 -10.72
C GLU A 328 13.51 8.68 -10.29
N ILE A 329 13.25 8.54 -8.99
CA ILE A 329 11.92 8.16 -8.50
C ILE A 329 10.90 9.26 -8.82
N CYS A 330 11.24 10.53 -8.63
CA CYS A 330 10.33 11.64 -8.92
C CYS A 330 9.93 11.70 -10.40
N LYS A 331 10.82 11.29 -11.32
CA LYS A 331 10.49 11.19 -12.76
C LYS A 331 9.38 10.17 -13.04
N THR A 332 9.29 9.08 -12.28
CA THR A 332 8.20 8.10 -12.44
C THR A 332 6.86 8.70 -12.01
N VAL A 333 6.86 9.45 -10.93
CA VAL A 333 5.67 10.14 -10.42
C VAL A 333 5.20 11.22 -11.39
N GLN A 334 6.13 12.06 -11.87
CA GLN A 334 5.83 13.09 -12.88
C GLN A 334 5.23 12.47 -14.14
N ASN A 335 5.85 11.40 -14.67
CA ASN A 335 5.35 10.70 -15.85
C ASN A 335 3.92 10.17 -15.67
N LEU A 336 3.59 9.63 -14.49
CA LEU A 336 2.23 9.17 -14.19
C LEU A 336 1.24 10.32 -14.16
N ILE A 337 1.56 11.40 -13.43
CA ILE A 337 0.71 12.58 -13.32
C ILE A 337 0.48 13.20 -14.70
N ASP A 338 1.52 13.37 -15.50
CA ASP A 338 1.43 13.91 -16.85
C ASP A 338 0.60 13.03 -17.79
N ALA A 339 0.76 11.70 -17.68
CA ALA A 339 0.00 10.77 -18.50
C ALA A 339 -1.49 10.85 -18.18
N VAL A 340 -1.87 10.84 -16.90
CA VAL A 340 -3.28 10.97 -16.47
C VAL A 340 -3.83 12.34 -16.84
N SER A 341 -3.08 13.43 -16.59
CA SER A 341 -3.49 14.81 -16.90
C SER A 341 -3.87 15.00 -18.36
N LYS A 342 -3.12 14.38 -19.29
CA LYS A 342 -3.40 14.45 -20.74
C LYS A 342 -4.75 13.82 -21.11
N GLU A 343 -5.22 12.85 -20.33
CA GLU A 343 -6.46 12.13 -20.59
C GLU A 343 -7.68 12.74 -19.84
N ILE A 344 -7.47 13.65 -18.89
CA ILE A 344 -8.56 14.27 -18.12
C ILE A 344 -9.63 14.92 -19.01
N PRO A 345 -9.30 15.65 -20.11
CA PRO A 345 -10.34 16.19 -20.99
C PRO A 345 -11.25 15.12 -21.58
N LYS A 346 -10.69 13.97 -22.00
CA LYS A 346 -11.46 12.83 -22.52
C LYS A 346 -12.32 12.22 -21.43
N ILE A 347 -11.78 11.99 -20.22
CA ILE A 347 -12.53 11.48 -19.06
C ILE A 347 -13.72 12.42 -18.73
N LYS A 348 -13.51 13.75 -18.68
CA LYS A 348 -14.59 14.74 -18.48
C LYS A 348 -15.67 14.66 -19.55
N SER A 349 -15.29 14.43 -20.81
CA SER A 349 -16.24 14.22 -21.90
C SER A 349 -17.07 12.96 -21.72
N LEU A 350 -16.44 11.84 -21.31
CA LEU A 350 -17.14 10.59 -21.02
C LEU A 350 -18.14 10.74 -19.86
N ILE A 351 -17.77 11.49 -18.81
CA ILE A 351 -18.68 11.80 -17.70
C ILE A 351 -19.85 12.66 -18.20
N LYS A 352 -19.57 13.73 -18.95
CA LYS A 352 -20.59 14.64 -19.49
C LYS A 352 -21.61 13.91 -20.38
N ASN A 353 -21.15 12.91 -21.14
CA ASN A 353 -21.98 12.13 -22.04
C ASN A 353 -22.68 10.94 -21.33
N GLY A 354 -22.55 10.80 -20.03
CA GLY A 354 -23.14 9.74 -19.23
C GLY A 354 -22.56 8.33 -19.47
N ARG A 355 -21.38 8.24 -20.09
CA ARG A 355 -20.73 6.95 -20.35
C ARG A 355 -20.17 6.33 -19.07
N ILE A 356 -19.63 7.18 -18.19
CA ILE A 356 -19.16 6.88 -16.83
C ILE A 356 -19.64 7.97 -15.89
N ARG A 357 -19.53 7.78 -14.57
CA ARG A 357 -19.93 8.76 -13.56
C ARG A 357 -18.73 9.19 -12.74
N LEU A 358 -18.82 10.37 -12.10
CA LEU A 358 -17.76 10.86 -11.21
C LEU A 358 -17.58 9.94 -10.00
N GLU A 359 -18.66 9.37 -9.48
CA GLU A 359 -18.69 8.43 -8.36
C GLU A 359 -17.93 7.13 -8.66
N ASP A 360 -17.79 6.75 -9.95
CA ASP A 360 -17.05 5.55 -10.35
C ASP A 360 -15.53 5.66 -10.02
N PHE A 361 -15.02 6.88 -9.69
CA PHE A 361 -13.66 7.14 -9.22
C PHE A 361 -13.52 7.10 -7.69
N GLU A 362 -14.60 6.93 -6.94
CA GLU A 362 -14.55 6.87 -5.49
C GLU A 362 -13.99 5.53 -5.00
N PHE A 363 -13.23 5.56 -3.93
CA PHE A 363 -12.59 4.41 -3.29
C PHE A 363 -12.30 4.70 -1.83
N MET A 364 -12.04 3.67 -1.03
CA MET A 364 -11.58 3.85 0.35
C MET A 364 -10.16 4.41 0.34
N GLN A 365 -10.03 5.69 0.67
CA GLN A 365 -8.72 6.35 0.81
C GLN A 365 -7.99 5.83 2.05
N TYR A 366 -6.67 5.93 2.06
CA TYR A 366 -5.78 5.64 3.20
C TYR A 366 -5.73 4.17 3.65
N ASN A 367 -6.27 3.25 2.87
CA ASN A 367 -6.21 1.81 3.12
C ASN A 367 -4.81 1.18 2.88
N GLY A 368 -3.77 2.01 2.74
CA GLY A 368 -2.40 1.60 2.45
C GLY A 368 -2.07 1.46 0.96
N CYS A 369 -3.04 1.64 0.08
CA CYS A 369 -2.87 1.45 -1.38
C CYS A 369 -2.63 2.73 -2.17
N GLU A 370 -2.93 3.90 -1.64
CA GLU A 370 -2.81 5.16 -2.39
C GLU A 370 -1.39 5.74 -2.35
N ILE A 371 -0.41 4.90 -2.48
CA ILE A 371 0.96 5.34 -2.67
C ILE A 371 1.15 5.62 -4.15
N ILE A 372 1.60 6.82 -4.49
CA ILE A 372 2.08 7.10 -5.83
C ILE A 372 3.34 6.27 -6.06
N PRO A 373 3.34 5.39 -7.05
CA PRO A 373 4.44 4.46 -7.30
C PRO A 373 5.74 5.17 -7.56
#